data_a0cf06d4eab7f0c0fa8f634b0aa968f0
#
_entry.id   a0cf06d4eab7f0c0fa8f634b0aa968f0
#
_cell.length_a   1.000
_cell.length_b   1.000
_cell.length_c   1.000
_cell.angle_alpha   90.00
_cell.angle_beta   90.00
_cell.angle_gamma   90.00
#
_symmetry.space_group_name_H-M   'P 1'
#
loop_
_entity.id
_entity.type
_entity.pdbx_description
1 polymer ?
#
loop_
_entity_poly.entity_id
_entity_poly.type
_entity_poly.pdbx_seq_one_letter_code
_entity_poly.pdbx_strand_id
1 'polypeptide(L)'
;MFPANPAVKRDCAKARTPLTFTLDLLTNNEVSNMQTYLDPTQESGRAFFTRGITGTVVMLNLLRYRTTADYSATPQLSPATPITGEAAYRLYMEHTMPHLEKSGGKLLFFGRGGSFLIGPTSEHWDAAMLVQQSSPAAFMAFASNTEYLAGIGHRTAALEDSRLLPLQESTW
;
A
#
# COMPACT_ATOMS: atom_id res chain seq x y z
N MET A 1 -75.95 11.04 11.88
CA MET A 1 -76.74 10.71 13.08
C MET A 1 -75.80 9.87 13.97
N PHE A 2 -75.23 10.49 14.99
CA PHE A 2 -74.42 9.83 16.00
C PHE A 2 -75.31 9.11 17.03
N PRO A 3 -74.78 8.10 17.74
CA PRO A 3 -74.54 8.27 19.18
C PRO A 3 -73.22 7.66 19.64
N ALA A 4 -72.57 8.34 20.39
CA ALA A 4 -72.22 8.50 21.82
C ALA A 4 -71.64 7.26 22.51
N ASN A 5 -70.46 7.52 23.02
CA ASN A 5 -69.58 6.84 23.97
C ASN A 5 -70.29 6.32 25.23
N PRO A 6 -69.75 5.30 25.93
CA PRO A 6 -69.27 5.65 27.26
C PRO A 6 -67.86 5.09 27.66
N ALA A 7 -67.31 5.88 28.54
CA ALA A 7 -66.08 5.76 29.28
C ALA A 7 -65.93 4.48 30.10
N VAL A 8 -64.71 3.94 30.23
CA VAL A 8 -64.28 3.07 31.30
C VAL A 8 -62.97 3.56 31.90
N LYS A 9 -62.98 3.54 33.15
CA LYS A 9 -62.12 4.11 34.19
C LYS A 9 -60.65 3.66 34.12
N ARG A 10 -59.85 4.62 34.62
CA ARG A 10 -58.44 4.49 34.98
C ARG A 10 -58.25 3.44 36.11
N ASP A 11 -57.17 2.72 36.01
CA ASP A 11 -56.49 2.22 37.19
C ASP A 11 -54.96 2.31 37.05
N CYS A 12 -54.42 2.60 38.16
CA CYS A 12 -53.23 3.21 38.63
C CYS A 12 -51.94 2.39 38.42
N ALA A 13 -50.89 3.10 38.20
CA ALA A 13 -49.55 2.89 38.73
C ALA A 13 -48.89 1.51 38.56
N LYS A 14 -47.96 1.43 37.61
CA LYS A 14 -46.76 0.62 37.79
C LYS A 14 -45.53 1.47 37.52
N ALA A 15 -44.63 1.44 38.49
CA ALA A 15 -43.40 2.17 38.60
C ALA A 15 -42.54 2.07 37.36
N ARG A 16 -42.05 3.22 36.88
CA ARG A 16 -40.98 3.32 35.88
C ARG A 16 -39.66 3.04 36.58
N THR A 17 -39.07 1.90 36.32
CA THR A 17 -37.65 1.64 36.58
C THR A 17 -36.83 2.50 35.60
N PRO A 18 -35.85 3.29 36.04
CA PRO A 18 -35.00 3.99 35.13
C PRO A 18 -34.13 2.98 34.36
N LEU A 19 -34.24 2.98 33.05
CA LEU A 19 -33.29 2.34 32.15
C LEU A 19 -31.94 3.06 32.31
N THR A 20 -31.05 2.47 33.10
CA THR A 20 -29.66 2.80 33.14
C THR A 20 -29.09 2.43 31.77
N PHE A 21 -28.90 3.43 30.92
CA PHE A 21 -28.09 3.30 29.71
C PHE A 21 -26.65 3.13 30.20
N THR A 22 -26.22 1.89 30.34
CA THR A 22 -24.80 1.58 30.41
C THR A 22 -24.24 1.86 29.00
N LEU A 23 -23.52 2.97 28.90
CA LEU A 23 -22.70 3.26 27.76
C LEU A 23 -21.56 2.21 27.79
N ASP A 24 -21.79 1.03 27.22
CA ASP A 24 -20.69 0.16 26.79
C ASP A 24 -19.96 0.90 25.69
N LEU A 25 -18.96 1.66 26.09
CA LEU A 25 -17.86 2.06 25.25
C LEU A 25 -17.16 0.77 24.80
N LEU A 26 -17.75 0.13 23.78
CA LEU A 26 -17.00 -0.78 22.93
C LEU A 26 -15.90 0.06 22.29
N THR A 27 -14.77 0.12 22.96
CA THR A 27 -13.49 0.45 22.33
C THR A 27 -13.24 -0.67 21.34
N ASN A 28 -13.84 -0.53 20.15
CA ASN A 28 -13.36 -1.22 18.96
C ASN A 28 -11.96 -0.69 18.69
N ASN A 29 -11.01 -1.24 19.46
CA ASN A 29 -9.62 -1.17 19.13
C ASN A 29 -9.40 -2.16 17.96
N GLU A 30 -10.03 -1.88 16.80
CA GLU A 30 -9.56 -2.39 15.55
C GLU A 30 -8.17 -1.78 15.34
N VAL A 31 -7.17 -2.40 15.98
CA VAL A 31 -5.81 -2.34 15.47
C VAL A 31 -5.95 -2.97 14.08
N SER A 32 -6.21 -2.13 13.09
CA SER A 32 -6.12 -2.49 11.69
C SER A 32 -4.72 -3.05 11.52
N ASN A 33 -4.62 -4.38 11.52
CA ASN A 33 -3.38 -5.08 11.20
C ASN A 33 -3.16 -4.84 9.71
N MET A 34 -2.62 -3.64 9.38
CA MET A 34 -2.35 -3.26 8.00
C MET A 34 -1.25 -4.19 7.49
N GLN A 35 -1.68 -5.17 6.71
CA GLN A 35 -0.77 -6.10 6.06
C GLN A 35 0.16 -5.32 5.13
N THR A 36 1.47 -5.46 5.36
CA THR A 36 2.52 -4.81 4.56
C THR A 36 2.98 -5.72 3.44
N TYR A 37 3.34 -5.14 2.30
CA TYR A 37 3.74 -5.86 1.11
C TYR A 37 5.03 -5.26 0.55
N LEU A 38 6.09 -6.05 0.56
CA LEU A 38 7.38 -5.64 0.01
C LEU A 38 7.75 -6.44 -1.24
N ASP A 39 7.37 -7.71 -1.28
CA ASP A 39 7.71 -8.64 -2.35
C ASP A 39 6.49 -9.30 -2.98
N PRO A 40 6.55 -9.70 -4.25
CA PRO A 40 5.49 -10.45 -4.90
C PRO A 40 5.38 -11.86 -4.31
N THR A 41 4.15 -12.36 -4.21
CA THR A 41 3.90 -13.79 -3.94
C THR A 41 4.01 -14.61 -5.22
N GLN A 42 4.16 -15.93 -5.11
CA GLN A 42 4.11 -16.81 -6.28
C GLN A 42 2.79 -16.71 -7.03
N GLU A 43 1.69 -16.50 -6.30
CA GLU A 43 0.36 -16.35 -6.90
C GLU A 43 0.26 -15.05 -7.70
N SER A 44 0.67 -13.90 -7.14
CA SER A 44 0.64 -12.61 -7.83
C SER A 44 1.58 -12.60 -9.04
N GLY A 45 2.76 -13.23 -8.93
CA GLY A 45 3.67 -13.41 -10.05
C GLY A 45 3.05 -14.24 -11.17
N ARG A 46 2.44 -15.38 -10.86
CA ARG A 46 1.73 -16.21 -11.83
C ARG A 46 0.58 -15.43 -12.48
N ALA A 47 -0.25 -14.75 -11.68
CA ALA A 47 -1.36 -13.93 -12.18
C ALA A 47 -0.87 -12.85 -13.16
N PHE A 48 0.24 -12.18 -12.89
CA PHE A 48 0.84 -11.19 -13.79
C PHE A 48 1.17 -11.79 -15.16
N PHE A 49 1.82 -12.97 -15.21
CA PHE A 49 2.20 -13.60 -16.48
C PHE A 49 1.02 -14.19 -17.24
N THR A 50 -0.03 -14.65 -16.54
CA THR A 50 -1.23 -15.20 -17.19
C THR A 50 -2.17 -14.13 -17.74
N ARG A 51 -1.96 -12.84 -17.43
CA ARG A 51 -2.73 -11.71 -18.01
C ARG A 51 -2.55 -11.57 -19.51
N GLY A 52 -1.52 -12.19 -20.10
CA GLY A 52 -1.26 -12.12 -21.53
C GLY A 52 -0.86 -10.72 -22.02
N ILE A 53 -0.26 -9.89 -21.14
CA ILE A 53 0.23 -8.56 -21.52
C ILE A 53 1.28 -8.71 -22.61
N THR A 54 1.06 -8.04 -23.75
CA THR A 54 2.00 -7.96 -24.86
C THR A 54 2.52 -6.54 -25.02
N GLY A 55 3.82 -6.40 -25.34
CA GLY A 55 4.46 -5.09 -25.49
C GLY A 55 4.75 -4.41 -24.16
N THR A 56 4.72 -3.11 -24.19
CA THR A 56 5.10 -2.25 -23.06
C THR A 56 4.22 -2.46 -21.83
N VAL A 57 4.85 -2.51 -20.67
CA VAL A 57 4.18 -2.52 -19.37
C VAL A 57 4.70 -1.37 -18.51
N VAL A 58 3.78 -0.69 -17.81
CA VAL A 58 4.12 0.40 -16.89
C VAL A 58 3.82 -0.07 -15.46
N MET A 59 4.81 -0.03 -14.61
CA MET A 59 4.73 -0.39 -13.20
C MET A 59 4.41 0.84 -12.37
N LEU A 60 3.17 0.98 -11.89
CA LEU A 60 2.83 1.97 -10.87
C LEU A 60 3.31 1.44 -9.52
N ASN A 61 4.18 2.20 -8.87
CA ASN A 61 4.64 1.93 -7.51
C ASN A 61 4.07 2.98 -6.57
N LEU A 62 3.53 2.53 -5.44
CA LEU A 62 3.24 3.36 -4.28
C LEU A 62 4.19 2.93 -3.16
N LEU A 63 4.80 3.90 -2.50
CA LEU A 63 5.90 3.68 -1.55
C LEU A 63 5.59 4.35 -0.22
N ARG A 64 5.71 3.59 0.87
CA ARG A 64 5.67 4.11 2.23
C ARG A 64 7.00 3.83 2.90
N TYR A 65 7.68 4.90 3.31
CA TYR A 65 9.01 4.81 3.87
C TYR A 65 8.98 4.54 5.37
N ARG A 66 9.97 3.79 5.85
CA ARG A 66 10.27 3.72 7.28
C ARG A 66 10.79 5.08 7.76
N THR A 67 10.48 5.44 9.00
CA THR A 67 11.09 6.61 9.64
C THR A 67 12.61 6.48 9.70
N THR A 68 13.10 5.30 10.10
CA THR A 68 14.51 4.91 10.07
C THR A 68 14.66 3.63 9.26
N ALA A 69 15.62 3.60 8.34
CA ALA A 69 15.88 2.44 7.49
C ALA A 69 16.34 1.24 8.34
N ASP A 70 15.82 0.05 8.01
CA ASP A 70 16.13 -1.19 8.70
C ASP A 70 17.00 -2.12 7.83
N TYR A 71 18.28 -2.12 8.07
CA TYR A 71 19.26 -2.96 7.37
C TYR A 71 19.51 -4.31 8.06
N SER A 72 18.69 -4.74 9.00
CA SER A 72 18.87 -6.00 9.74
C SER A 72 19.02 -7.22 8.82
N ALA A 73 18.31 -7.25 7.71
CA ALA A 73 18.39 -8.32 6.70
C ALA A 73 19.61 -8.21 5.78
N THR A 74 20.23 -7.04 5.65
CA THR A 74 21.37 -6.77 4.75
C THR A 74 22.39 -5.84 5.40
N PRO A 75 23.00 -6.24 6.54
CA PRO A 75 23.88 -5.37 7.33
C PRO A 75 25.10 -4.90 6.55
N GLN A 76 25.55 -5.65 5.53
CA GLN A 76 26.67 -5.28 4.66
C GLN A 76 26.39 -4.03 3.78
N LEU A 77 25.12 -3.66 3.58
CA LEU A 77 24.72 -2.46 2.85
C LEU A 77 24.44 -1.28 3.79
N SER A 78 24.48 -1.50 5.10
CA SER A 78 24.14 -0.48 6.08
C SER A 78 25.14 0.68 6.04
N PRO A 79 24.68 1.93 5.92
CA PRO A 79 25.54 3.09 6.14
C PRO A 79 26.13 3.11 7.56
N ALA A 80 27.25 3.81 7.73
CA ALA A 80 27.93 3.94 9.03
C ALA A 80 27.07 4.62 10.10
N THR A 81 26.11 5.44 9.69
CA THR A 81 25.15 6.12 10.57
C THR A 81 23.73 5.80 10.16
N PRO A 82 22.79 5.70 11.11
CA PRO A 82 21.37 5.52 10.76
C PRO A 82 20.85 6.61 9.81
N ILE A 83 20.09 6.20 8.81
CA ILE A 83 19.46 7.09 7.83
C ILE A 83 17.95 6.85 7.78
N THR A 84 17.22 7.80 7.20
CA THR A 84 15.77 7.63 6.99
C THR A 84 15.48 6.62 5.88
N GLY A 85 14.25 6.06 5.86
CA GLY A 85 13.79 5.21 4.75
C GLY A 85 13.86 5.94 3.40
N GLU A 86 13.48 7.21 3.34
CA GLU A 86 13.60 8.02 2.10
C GLU A 86 15.07 8.08 1.62
N ALA A 87 16.03 8.30 2.53
CA ALA A 87 17.45 8.34 2.17
C ALA A 87 17.95 6.96 1.69
N ALA A 88 17.53 5.88 2.34
CA ALA A 88 17.86 4.52 1.90
C ALA A 88 17.25 4.19 0.54
N TYR A 89 16.00 4.64 0.27
CA TYR A 89 15.38 4.47 -1.03
C TYR A 89 16.10 5.25 -2.13
N ARG A 90 16.69 6.39 -1.82
CA ARG A 90 17.53 7.15 -2.75
C ARG A 90 18.78 6.35 -3.14
N LEU A 91 19.46 5.70 -2.18
CA LEU A 91 20.57 4.79 -2.48
C LEU A 91 20.14 3.63 -3.39
N TYR A 92 18.93 3.06 -3.13
CA TYR A 92 18.35 2.07 -4.03
C TYR A 92 18.16 2.62 -5.45
N MET A 93 17.62 3.82 -5.61
CA MET A 93 17.40 4.43 -6.92
C MET A 93 18.73 4.70 -7.64
N GLU A 94 19.73 5.24 -6.96
CA GLU A 94 21.07 5.48 -7.52
C GLU A 94 21.70 4.18 -8.03
N HIS A 95 21.58 3.09 -7.29
CA HIS A 95 22.05 1.77 -7.72
C HIS A 95 21.23 1.22 -8.89
N THR A 96 19.91 1.36 -8.86
CA THR A 96 18.97 0.70 -9.78
C THR A 96 18.91 1.36 -11.16
N MET A 97 19.00 2.69 -11.23
CA MET A 97 18.78 3.45 -12.47
C MET A 97 19.67 2.99 -13.65
N PRO A 98 20.99 2.76 -13.49
CA PRO A 98 21.83 2.26 -14.60
C PRO A 98 21.39 0.89 -15.11
N HIS A 99 20.94 0.00 -14.22
CA HIS A 99 20.47 -1.34 -14.60
C HIS A 99 19.10 -1.28 -15.30
N LEU A 100 18.22 -0.39 -14.86
CA LEU A 100 16.94 -0.13 -15.50
C LEU A 100 17.14 0.36 -16.93
N GLU A 101 17.97 1.37 -17.14
CA GLU A 101 18.27 1.92 -18.46
C GLU A 101 18.91 0.87 -19.38
N LYS A 102 19.87 0.10 -18.88
CA LYS A 102 20.51 -1.00 -19.63
C LYS A 102 19.51 -2.07 -20.07
N SER A 103 18.44 -2.30 -19.31
CA SER A 103 17.36 -3.22 -19.66
C SER A 103 16.35 -2.64 -20.67
N GLY A 104 16.53 -1.39 -21.10
CA GLY A 104 15.58 -0.65 -21.95
C GLY A 104 14.38 -0.10 -21.19
N GLY A 105 14.39 -0.15 -19.86
CA GLY A 105 13.37 0.44 -19.00
C GLY A 105 13.57 1.95 -18.84
N LYS A 106 12.53 2.64 -18.37
CA LYS A 106 12.53 4.08 -18.17
C LYS A 106 11.74 4.45 -16.92
N LEU A 107 12.26 5.38 -16.13
CA LEU A 107 11.49 6.08 -15.13
C LEU A 107 10.68 7.18 -15.82
N LEU A 108 9.36 7.03 -15.86
CA LEU A 108 8.46 7.99 -16.50
C LEU A 108 8.07 9.13 -15.57
N PHE A 109 7.92 8.82 -14.29
CA PHE A 109 7.50 9.76 -13.26
C PHE A 109 8.01 9.31 -11.90
N PHE A 110 8.40 10.26 -11.07
CA PHE A 110 8.62 10.10 -9.63
C PHE A 110 8.10 11.36 -8.93
N GLY A 111 7.23 11.17 -7.94
CA GLY A 111 6.63 12.29 -7.22
C GLY A 111 6.38 11.97 -5.75
N ARG A 112 6.39 13.02 -4.93
CA ARG A 112 5.97 12.92 -3.52
C ARG A 112 4.47 12.78 -3.45
N GLY A 113 4.01 11.91 -2.56
CA GLY A 113 2.62 11.66 -2.26
C GLY A 113 2.17 12.29 -0.94
N GLY A 114 1.22 11.65 -0.32
CA GLY A 114 0.59 12.04 0.94
C GLY A 114 -0.68 11.22 1.14
N SER A 115 -1.68 11.81 1.81
CA SER A 115 -3.01 11.21 1.93
C SER A 115 -3.78 11.31 0.62
N PHE A 116 -4.67 10.36 0.38
CA PHE A 116 -5.53 10.39 -0.79
C PHE A 116 -6.51 11.57 -0.76
N LEU A 117 -6.75 12.20 -1.91
CA LEU A 117 -7.89 13.10 -2.09
C LEU A 117 -9.22 12.33 -2.13
N ILE A 118 -9.21 11.13 -2.73
CA ILE A 118 -10.32 10.18 -2.73
C ILE A 118 -9.75 8.83 -2.28
N GLY A 119 -10.07 8.42 -1.06
CA GLY A 119 -9.59 7.19 -0.45
C GLY A 119 -9.73 7.20 1.07
N PRO A 120 -9.32 6.13 1.75
CA PRO A 120 -9.37 6.07 3.21
C PRO A 120 -8.40 7.08 3.84
N THR A 121 -8.85 7.77 4.90
CA THR A 121 -8.01 8.73 5.64
C THR A 121 -6.85 8.08 6.39
N SER A 122 -6.95 6.78 6.66
CA SER A 122 -5.91 5.97 7.31
C SER A 122 -4.80 5.51 6.38
N GLU A 123 -4.94 5.72 5.07
CA GLU A 123 -3.97 5.29 4.07
C GLU A 123 -3.23 6.49 3.47
N HIS A 124 -1.91 6.41 3.45
CA HIS A 124 -1.04 7.41 2.84
C HIS A 124 0.15 6.73 2.16
N TRP A 125 0.72 7.43 1.18
CA TRP A 125 1.91 6.98 0.44
C TRP A 125 2.87 8.16 0.30
N ASP A 126 4.12 7.95 0.72
CA ASP A 126 5.13 9.02 0.71
C ASP A 126 5.60 9.38 -0.69
N ALA A 127 5.59 8.41 -1.59
CA ALA A 127 5.95 8.62 -2.98
C ALA A 127 5.19 7.69 -3.93
N ALA A 128 5.08 8.13 -5.18
CA ALA A 128 4.61 7.32 -6.30
C ALA A 128 5.58 7.42 -7.46
N MET A 129 5.75 6.31 -8.21
CA MET A 129 6.51 6.34 -9.44
C MET A 129 5.90 5.44 -10.52
N LEU A 130 6.15 5.80 -11.78
CA LEU A 130 5.82 5.03 -12.95
C LEU A 130 7.12 4.60 -13.64
N VAL A 131 7.31 3.29 -13.75
CA VAL A 131 8.48 2.69 -14.39
C VAL A 131 8.01 1.88 -15.59
N GLN A 132 8.48 2.24 -16.77
CA GLN A 132 8.19 1.55 -18.01
C GLN A 132 9.22 0.44 -18.27
N GLN A 133 8.73 -0.70 -18.74
CA GLN A 133 9.52 -1.79 -19.31
C GLN A 133 8.97 -2.12 -20.71
N SER A 134 9.84 -2.54 -21.60
CA SER A 134 9.46 -2.85 -22.98
C SER A 134 8.55 -4.07 -23.12
N SER A 135 8.55 -4.95 -22.11
CA SER A 135 7.68 -6.13 -22.03
C SER A 135 7.71 -6.76 -20.64
N PRO A 136 6.75 -7.64 -20.29
CA PRO A 136 6.85 -8.47 -19.08
C PRO A 136 8.13 -9.31 -19.02
N ALA A 137 8.61 -9.82 -20.16
CA ALA A 137 9.87 -10.58 -20.23
C ALA A 137 11.09 -9.70 -19.90
N ALA A 138 11.14 -8.46 -20.42
CA ALA A 138 12.19 -7.49 -20.09
C ALA A 138 12.17 -7.13 -18.59
N PHE A 139 10.98 -6.95 -18.02
CA PHE A 139 10.84 -6.75 -16.57
C PHE A 139 11.41 -7.91 -15.77
N MET A 140 11.12 -9.16 -16.17
CA MET A 140 11.67 -10.33 -15.47
C MET A 140 13.17 -10.45 -15.60
N ALA A 141 13.71 -10.20 -16.79
CA ALA A 141 15.16 -10.20 -17.01
C ALA A 141 15.86 -9.14 -16.13
N PHE A 142 15.27 -7.95 -16.03
CA PHE A 142 15.73 -6.90 -15.11
C PHE A 142 15.62 -7.34 -13.65
N ALA A 143 14.45 -7.84 -13.21
CA ALA A 143 14.18 -8.21 -11.83
C ALA A 143 15.03 -9.40 -11.33
N SER A 144 15.55 -10.24 -12.26
CA SER A 144 16.46 -11.36 -11.96
C SER A 144 17.93 -11.04 -12.22
N ASN A 145 18.27 -9.82 -12.61
CA ASN A 145 19.65 -9.41 -12.85
C ASN A 145 20.47 -9.40 -11.55
N THR A 146 21.57 -10.13 -11.50
CA THR A 146 22.39 -10.28 -10.29
C THR A 146 23.00 -8.96 -9.83
N GLU A 147 23.42 -8.10 -10.75
CA GLU A 147 24.00 -6.80 -10.44
C GLU A 147 22.94 -5.87 -9.81
N TYR A 148 21.73 -5.84 -10.39
CA TYR A 148 20.60 -5.12 -9.80
C TYR A 148 20.25 -5.65 -8.40
N LEU A 149 20.19 -6.97 -8.23
CA LEU A 149 19.85 -7.61 -6.97
C LEU A 149 20.88 -7.33 -5.85
N ALA A 150 22.13 -7.01 -6.18
CA ALA A 150 23.13 -6.65 -5.19
C ALA A 150 22.77 -5.41 -4.37
N GLY A 151 21.97 -4.49 -4.91
CA GLY A 151 21.49 -3.28 -4.21
C GLY A 151 20.07 -3.36 -3.69
N ILE A 152 19.33 -4.48 -3.90
CA ILE A 152 17.91 -4.58 -3.51
C ILE A 152 17.69 -4.40 -2.01
N GLY A 153 18.68 -4.70 -1.18
CA GLY A 153 18.64 -4.53 0.27
C GLY A 153 18.39 -3.08 0.70
N HIS A 154 18.80 -2.08 -0.08
CA HIS A 154 18.46 -0.68 0.19
C HIS A 154 16.95 -0.44 0.08
N ARG A 155 16.26 -1.06 -0.89
CA ARG A 155 14.80 -1.00 -1.01
C ARG A 155 14.10 -1.65 0.18
N THR A 156 14.54 -2.85 0.57
CA THR A 156 13.97 -3.58 1.71
C THR A 156 14.16 -2.81 3.01
N ALA A 157 15.34 -2.23 3.22
CA ALA A 157 15.63 -1.40 4.40
C ALA A 157 14.78 -0.11 4.43
N ALA A 158 14.49 0.47 3.27
CA ALA A 158 13.80 1.74 3.12
C ALA A 158 12.30 1.67 3.40
N LEU A 159 11.64 0.59 2.96
CA LEU A 159 10.19 0.54 2.85
C LEU A 159 9.53 -0.14 4.05
N GLU A 160 8.50 0.51 4.56
CA GLU A 160 7.54 -0.09 5.49
C GLU A 160 6.49 -0.89 4.71
N ASP A 161 6.02 -0.34 3.59
CA ASP A 161 4.99 -0.95 2.75
C ASP A 161 5.14 -0.49 1.30
N SER A 162 4.62 -1.27 0.36
CA SER A 162 4.60 -0.89 -1.04
C SER A 162 3.43 -1.50 -1.81
N ARG A 163 3.08 -0.88 -2.92
CA ARG A 163 2.18 -1.47 -3.92
C ARG A 163 2.87 -1.41 -5.28
N LEU A 164 2.75 -2.48 -6.04
CA LEU A 164 3.22 -2.56 -7.41
C LEU A 164 2.07 -3.02 -8.30
N LEU A 165 1.55 -2.10 -9.12
CA LEU A 165 0.46 -2.40 -10.05
C LEU A 165 0.97 -2.36 -11.49
N PRO A 166 1.03 -3.51 -12.18
CA PRO A 166 1.36 -3.55 -13.59
C PRO A 166 0.18 -3.03 -14.43
N LEU A 167 0.44 -2.04 -15.26
CA LEU A 167 -0.49 -1.39 -16.17
C LEU A 167 -0.12 -1.70 -17.62
N GLN A 168 -1.11 -1.95 -18.43
CA GLN A 168 -1.00 -2.00 -19.89
C GLN A 168 -1.76 -0.81 -20.48
N GLU A 169 -1.18 -0.17 -21.47
CA GLU A 169 -1.88 0.90 -22.19
C GLU A 169 -3.18 0.35 -22.82
N SER A 170 -4.23 1.12 -22.68
CA SER A 170 -5.54 0.82 -23.25
C SER A 170 -5.99 1.98 -24.11
N THR A 171 -6.54 1.69 -25.27
CA THR A 171 -7.26 2.66 -26.10
C THR A 171 -8.72 2.69 -25.66
N TRP A 172 -9.30 3.89 -25.63
CA TRP A 172 -10.70 4.13 -25.32
C TRP A 172 -11.59 3.76 -26.52
#